data_73131fba7e5bbebbe3e57c9c264cc299
#
_entry.id   73131fba7e5bbebbe3e57c9c264cc299
#
_cell.length_a   1.000
_cell.length_b   1.000
_cell.length_c   1.000
_cell.angle_alpha   90.00
_cell.angle_beta   90.00
_cell.angle_gamma   90.00
#
_symmetry.space_group_name_H-M   'P 1'
#
loop_
_entity.id
_entity.type
_entity.pdbx_description
1 polymer ?
#
loop_
_entity_poly.entity_id
_entity_poly.type
_entity_poly.pdbx_seq_one_letter_code
_entity_poly.pdbx_strand_id
1 'polypeptide(L)'
;MFHLKTKIAASLALAFLVTSSATFAASKAKQANPQPILASSTPATVSAPVSDFVSAAALKLRGGKGDAVAGADKAALCQGCHGEEGISTEPLIPKLAGQYGNYIAKQVRNYQAGIRTHQIMGAVAASVTEDELADIGAFFANKPMMSGGGSGANNQLGKDLFLKGDMSRMLVACVNCHGVSGKGKTPDNAAFPVIGGQHKDYLLGQLVNFRLGDRSNSPGGVMNIMVQRLNDTELEALADYIAGL
;
A
#
# COMPACT_ATOMS: atom_id res chain seq x y z
N MET A 1 -2.00 -49.40 -41.39
CA MET A 1 -3.24 -50.21 -41.35
C MET A 1 -3.74 -50.20 -39.92
N PHE A 2 -4.72 -49.43 -39.64
CA PHE A 2 -5.88 -49.65 -38.78
C PHE A 2 -6.58 -48.29 -38.57
N HIS A 3 -7.70 -48.17 -39.27
CA HIS A 3 -8.71 -47.14 -39.08
C HIS A 3 -9.53 -47.46 -37.82
N LEU A 4 -9.85 -46.45 -37.04
CA LEU A 4 -11.07 -46.55 -36.22
C LEU A 4 -11.83 -45.23 -36.27
N LYS A 5 -13.07 -45.34 -36.72
CA LYS A 5 -14.03 -44.30 -37.03
C LYS A 5 -14.78 -43.82 -35.77
N THR A 6 -14.92 -42.53 -35.68
CA THR A 6 -16.13 -41.73 -35.34
C THR A 6 -17.32 -42.39 -34.61
N LYS A 7 -17.78 -41.73 -33.55
CA LYS A 7 -19.23 -41.56 -33.32
C LYS A 7 -19.51 -40.20 -32.71
N ILE A 8 -20.23 -39.40 -33.48
CA ILE A 8 -20.92 -38.18 -33.12
C ILE A 8 -22.22 -38.58 -32.39
N ALA A 9 -22.48 -38.05 -31.22
CA ALA A 9 -23.79 -38.08 -30.59
C ALA A 9 -24.25 -36.65 -30.33
N ALA A 10 -25.23 -36.22 -31.08
CA ALA A 10 -26.00 -35.00 -30.87
C ALA A 10 -27.02 -35.24 -29.74
N SER A 11 -27.11 -34.37 -28.80
CA SER A 11 -28.19 -34.31 -27.83
C SER A 11 -28.86 -32.96 -27.84
N LEU A 12 -30.16 -33.00 -28.04
CA LEU A 12 -31.10 -31.92 -28.18
C LEU A 12 -31.17 -30.99 -26.96
N ALA A 13 -31.35 -29.73 -27.27
CA ALA A 13 -31.75 -28.67 -26.36
C ALA A 13 -33.21 -28.87 -25.88
N LEU A 14 -33.46 -28.58 -24.62
CA LEU A 14 -34.79 -28.31 -24.10
C LEU A 14 -34.76 -26.95 -23.37
N ALA A 15 -35.38 -25.98 -24.02
CA ALA A 15 -35.58 -24.63 -23.47
C ALA A 15 -36.78 -24.65 -22.50
N PHE A 16 -36.55 -24.22 -21.26
CA PHE A 16 -37.64 -23.84 -20.36
C PHE A 16 -37.65 -22.31 -20.24
N LEU A 17 -38.66 -21.70 -20.87
CA LEU A 17 -39.07 -20.33 -20.61
C LEU A 17 -39.87 -20.32 -19.29
N VAL A 18 -39.36 -19.61 -18.29
CA VAL A 18 -40.14 -19.21 -17.13
C VAL A 18 -40.25 -17.68 -17.17
N THR A 19 -41.43 -17.22 -17.55
CA THR A 19 -41.84 -15.81 -17.46
C THR A 19 -42.32 -15.55 -16.05
N SER A 20 -41.57 -14.73 -15.27
CA SER A 20 -42.05 -14.22 -13.98
C SER A 20 -42.28 -12.72 -14.12
N SER A 21 -43.54 -12.33 -14.13
CA SER A 21 -43.99 -10.93 -14.12
C SER A 21 -44.01 -10.45 -12.69
N ALA A 22 -43.03 -9.57 -12.34
CA ALA A 22 -43.06 -8.85 -11.08
C ALA A 22 -43.69 -7.46 -11.31
N THR A 23 -44.87 -7.27 -10.75
CA THR A 23 -45.55 -5.99 -10.67
C THR A 23 -44.88 -5.09 -9.65
N PHE A 24 -44.31 -3.98 -10.11
CA PHE A 24 -43.72 -2.95 -9.24
C PHE A 24 -44.82 -1.98 -8.80
N ALA A 25 -45.15 -2.00 -7.49
CA ALA A 25 -46.02 -1.03 -6.87
C ALA A 25 -45.22 0.26 -6.59
N ALA A 26 -45.59 1.34 -7.26
CA ALA A 26 -45.03 2.67 -7.02
C ALA A 26 -45.58 3.26 -5.71
N SER A 27 -44.72 3.40 -4.71
CA SER A 27 -45.00 4.18 -3.49
C SER A 27 -44.68 5.66 -3.76
N LYS A 28 -45.71 6.51 -3.65
CA LYS A 28 -45.57 7.98 -3.70
C LYS A 28 -44.93 8.49 -2.42
N ALA A 29 -43.65 8.87 -2.48
CA ALA A 29 -43.02 9.65 -1.41
C ALA A 29 -43.41 11.11 -1.52
N LYS A 30 -43.91 11.63 -0.39
CA LYS A 30 -44.39 12.99 -0.15
C LYS A 30 -43.19 13.95 -0.18
N GLN A 31 -43.16 14.89 -1.10
CA GLN A 31 -42.15 15.97 -1.16
C GLN A 31 -42.28 16.89 0.05
N ALA A 32 -41.23 17.01 0.84
CA ALA A 32 -41.08 18.03 1.85
C ALA A 32 -40.43 19.28 1.23
N ASN A 33 -41.05 20.41 1.47
CA ASN A 33 -40.67 21.73 0.99
C ASN A 33 -39.39 22.23 1.66
N PRO A 34 -38.34 22.68 0.95
CA PRO A 34 -37.14 23.23 1.59
C PRO A 34 -37.38 24.67 2.07
N GLN A 35 -37.15 24.91 3.35
CA GLN A 35 -37.05 26.25 3.91
C GLN A 35 -35.70 26.90 3.55
N PRO A 36 -35.65 28.22 3.32
CA PRO A 36 -34.40 28.93 3.05
C PRO A 36 -33.59 29.12 4.34
N ILE A 37 -32.37 28.59 4.34
CA ILE A 37 -31.39 28.88 5.39
C ILE A 37 -30.70 30.19 5.02
N LEU A 38 -30.95 31.22 5.83
CA LEU A 38 -30.27 32.52 5.74
C LEU A 38 -28.77 32.36 6.01
N ALA A 39 -28.00 32.96 5.14
CA ALA A 39 -26.56 33.09 5.18
C ALA A 39 -26.10 33.91 6.38
N SER A 40 -24.93 33.57 6.89
CA SER A 40 -23.81 34.43 7.27
C SER A 40 -22.94 33.73 8.28
N SER A 41 -21.84 33.18 7.86
CA SER A 41 -20.62 33.14 8.68
C SER A 41 -19.41 33.16 7.76
N THR A 42 -18.70 34.26 7.80
CA THR A 42 -17.38 34.51 7.25
C THR A 42 -16.45 33.35 7.62
N PRO A 43 -15.66 32.80 6.66
CA PRO A 43 -14.64 31.84 7.03
C PRO A 43 -13.50 32.56 7.77
N ALA A 44 -13.36 32.27 9.05
CA ALA A 44 -12.16 32.64 9.79
C ALA A 44 -10.98 31.87 9.18
N THR A 45 -10.04 32.63 8.63
CA THR A 45 -8.72 32.15 8.20
C THR A 45 -7.95 31.67 9.45
N VAL A 46 -8.05 30.40 9.78
CA VAL A 46 -7.17 29.78 10.76
C VAL A 46 -5.96 29.24 10.02
N SER A 47 -4.97 30.08 9.82
CA SER A 47 -3.61 29.66 9.53
C SER A 47 -2.89 29.37 10.86
N ALA A 48 -3.18 28.22 11.45
CA ALA A 48 -2.28 27.66 12.44
C ALA A 48 -1.25 26.77 11.69
N PRO A 49 0.06 26.87 12.01
CA PRO A 49 1.00 25.89 11.51
C PRO A 49 0.57 24.55 12.07
N VAL A 50 0.32 23.57 11.19
CA VAL A 50 0.11 22.18 11.57
C VAL A 50 1.45 21.73 12.14
N SER A 51 1.61 21.87 13.46
CA SER A 51 2.76 21.35 14.16
C SER A 51 2.69 19.82 14.04
N ASP A 52 3.76 19.22 13.56
CA ASP A 52 3.96 17.78 13.41
C ASP A 52 3.99 17.01 14.76
N PHE A 53 3.16 17.40 15.71
CA PHE A 53 2.99 16.67 16.96
C PHE A 53 2.13 15.44 16.71
N VAL A 54 2.76 14.37 16.23
CA VAL A 54 2.15 13.05 16.25
C VAL A 54 1.91 12.69 17.72
N SER A 55 0.66 12.49 18.11
CA SER A 55 0.33 12.15 19.49
C SER A 55 0.97 10.82 19.91
N ALA A 56 1.30 10.65 21.20
CA ALA A 56 1.83 9.40 21.74
C ALA A 56 0.91 8.20 21.41
N ALA A 57 -0.41 8.41 21.37
CA ALA A 57 -1.37 7.39 20.97
C ALA A 57 -1.20 7.00 19.48
N ALA A 58 -0.97 7.96 18.60
CA ALA A 58 -0.74 7.68 17.17
C ALA A 58 0.59 6.96 16.95
N LEU A 59 1.65 7.30 17.70
CA LEU A 59 2.91 6.58 17.68
C LEU A 59 2.75 5.14 18.15
N LYS A 60 1.99 4.93 19.23
CA LYS A 60 1.69 3.57 19.72
C LYS A 60 0.92 2.74 18.70
N LEU A 61 -0.05 3.32 18.01
CA LEU A 61 -0.77 2.64 16.92
C LEU A 61 0.16 2.24 15.78
N ARG A 62 1.10 3.11 15.41
CA ARG A 62 2.09 2.83 14.35
C ARG A 62 3.10 1.76 14.76
N GLY A 63 3.53 1.76 16.02
CA GLY A 63 4.46 0.77 16.57
C GLY A 63 3.88 -0.63 16.69
N GLY A 64 2.56 -0.74 16.75
CA GLY A 64 1.90 -2.02 17.03
C GLY A 64 2.02 -2.42 18.50
N LYS A 65 2.39 -3.67 18.77
CA LYS A 65 2.48 -4.23 20.14
C LYS A 65 3.87 -4.09 20.78
N GLY A 66 4.88 -3.66 20.04
CA GLY A 66 6.25 -3.59 20.49
C GLY A 66 6.57 -2.38 21.39
N ASP A 67 7.69 -2.46 22.07
CA ASP A 67 8.30 -1.38 22.83
C ASP A 67 9.43 -0.74 22.01
N ALA A 68 9.26 0.53 21.66
CA ALA A 68 10.23 1.26 20.85
C ALA A 68 11.56 1.51 21.58
N VAL A 69 11.55 1.59 22.92
CA VAL A 69 12.78 1.77 23.74
C VAL A 69 13.57 0.48 23.76
N ALA A 70 12.91 -0.63 24.07
CA ALA A 70 13.51 -1.96 24.01
C ALA A 70 14.00 -2.33 22.59
N GLY A 71 13.35 -1.76 21.57
CA GLY A 71 13.69 -1.98 20.16
C GLY A 71 15.00 -1.31 19.72
N ALA A 72 15.48 -0.31 20.44
CA ALA A 72 16.68 0.43 20.02
C ALA A 72 17.93 -0.46 19.90
N ASP A 73 18.21 -1.24 20.93
CA ASP A 73 19.35 -2.16 20.94
C ASP A 73 19.14 -3.33 19.96
N LYS A 74 17.90 -3.85 19.89
CA LYS A 74 17.52 -4.96 18.99
C LYS A 74 17.61 -4.56 17.52
N ALA A 75 17.40 -3.29 17.20
CA ALA A 75 17.47 -2.76 15.84
C ALA A 75 18.90 -2.49 15.35
N ALA A 76 19.94 -2.60 16.21
CA ALA A 76 21.31 -2.23 15.88
C ALA A 76 21.83 -2.89 14.58
N LEU A 77 21.55 -4.18 14.38
CA LEU A 77 21.91 -4.89 13.14
C LEU A 77 21.21 -4.28 11.91
N CYS A 78 19.97 -3.84 12.04
CA CYS A 78 19.19 -3.24 10.94
C CYS A 78 19.72 -1.84 10.60
N GLN A 79 20.10 -1.05 11.62
CA GLN A 79 20.59 0.30 11.49
C GLN A 79 21.86 0.40 10.64
N GLY A 80 22.72 -0.63 10.64
CA GLY A 80 23.93 -0.68 9.83
C GLY A 80 23.72 -0.46 8.34
N CYS A 81 22.57 -0.88 7.82
CA CYS A 81 22.22 -0.69 6.41
C CYS A 81 21.08 0.32 6.22
N HIS A 82 20.08 0.29 7.11
CA HIS A 82 18.89 1.13 6.98
C HIS A 82 19.05 2.53 7.61
N GLY A 83 20.21 2.83 8.23
CA GLY A 83 20.51 4.07 8.94
C GLY A 83 20.03 4.05 10.39
N GLU A 84 20.72 4.78 11.27
CA GLU A 84 20.41 4.83 12.72
C GLU A 84 18.98 5.26 13.00
N GLU A 85 18.50 6.24 12.25
CA GLU A 85 17.13 6.74 12.33
C GLU A 85 16.18 6.03 11.34
N GLY A 86 16.64 4.96 10.68
CA GLY A 86 15.88 4.29 9.63
C GLY A 86 15.83 5.08 8.32
N ILE A 87 16.73 6.01 8.11
CA ILE A 87 16.90 6.77 6.86
C ILE A 87 18.20 6.30 6.21
N SER A 88 18.11 5.31 5.34
CA SER A 88 19.23 4.83 4.55
C SER A 88 19.71 5.89 3.56
N THR A 89 21.00 5.90 3.26
CA THR A 89 21.62 6.75 2.22
C THR A 89 21.67 6.04 0.87
N GLU A 90 21.57 4.71 0.87
CA GLU A 90 21.70 3.88 -0.31
C GLU A 90 20.34 3.74 -1.04
N PRO A 91 20.26 4.11 -2.33
CA PRO A 91 18.98 4.17 -3.06
C PRO A 91 18.24 2.83 -3.18
N LEU A 92 18.95 1.70 -3.07
CA LEU A 92 18.37 0.37 -3.14
C LEU A 92 18.01 -0.22 -1.76
N ILE A 93 18.47 0.39 -0.68
CA ILE A 93 18.16 -0.03 0.69
C ILE A 93 17.00 0.84 1.20
N PRO A 94 15.84 0.25 1.53
CA PRO A 94 14.68 1.04 1.89
C PRO A 94 14.86 1.79 3.21
N LYS A 95 14.29 2.99 3.27
CA LYS A 95 14.06 3.69 4.52
C LYS A 95 13.00 2.94 5.34
N LEU A 96 13.22 2.85 6.64
CA LEU A 96 12.31 2.22 7.60
C LEU A 96 11.64 3.24 8.52
N ALA A 97 12.15 4.46 8.58
CA ALA A 97 11.67 5.53 9.44
C ALA A 97 10.18 5.81 9.23
N GLY A 98 9.42 5.74 10.32
CA GLY A 98 7.99 5.96 10.31
C GLY A 98 7.16 4.92 9.57
N GLN A 99 7.75 3.80 9.13
CA GLN A 99 7.01 2.66 8.60
C GLN A 99 6.23 1.97 9.74
N TYR A 100 5.10 1.39 9.43
CA TYR A 100 4.30 0.66 10.42
C TYR A 100 5.05 -0.55 10.97
N GLY A 101 5.11 -0.68 12.30
CA GLY A 101 5.82 -1.76 12.97
C GLY A 101 5.33 -3.15 12.56
N ASN A 102 4.01 -3.31 12.45
CA ASN A 102 3.40 -4.56 11.96
C ASN A 102 3.81 -4.89 10.51
N TYR A 103 4.03 -3.87 9.67
CA TYR A 103 4.51 -4.09 8.30
C TYR A 103 5.97 -4.51 8.29
N ILE A 104 6.83 -3.88 9.09
CA ILE A 104 8.24 -4.28 9.24
C ILE A 104 8.31 -5.73 9.69
N ALA A 105 7.63 -6.07 10.79
CA ALA A 105 7.59 -7.44 11.31
C ALA A 105 7.07 -8.44 10.27
N LYS A 106 6.00 -8.10 9.54
CA LYS A 106 5.51 -8.92 8.42
C LYS A 106 6.58 -9.16 7.35
N GLN A 107 7.35 -8.13 6.98
CA GLN A 107 8.37 -8.29 5.94
C GLN A 107 9.52 -9.19 6.41
N VAL A 108 9.97 -9.02 7.65
CA VAL A 108 11.01 -9.89 8.22
C VAL A 108 10.55 -11.36 8.26
N ARG A 109 9.34 -11.63 8.76
CA ARG A 109 8.74 -12.98 8.73
C ARG A 109 8.64 -13.54 7.31
N ASN A 110 8.31 -12.71 6.33
CA ASN A 110 8.23 -13.17 4.94
C ASN A 110 9.59 -13.53 4.36
N TYR A 111 10.67 -12.84 4.76
CA TYR A 111 12.05 -13.24 4.41
C TYR A 111 12.44 -14.54 5.10
N GLN A 112 12.14 -14.70 6.38
CA GLN A 112 12.39 -15.92 7.14
C GLN A 112 11.70 -17.14 6.52
N ALA A 113 10.46 -16.95 6.06
CA ALA A 113 9.64 -18.02 5.46
C ALA A 113 9.90 -18.21 3.95
N GLY A 114 10.79 -17.43 3.32
CA GLY A 114 11.02 -17.50 1.88
C GLY A 114 9.85 -16.99 1.01
N ILE A 115 8.80 -16.41 1.62
CA ILE A 115 7.64 -15.80 0.92
C ILE A 115 8.07 -14.52 0.18
N ARG A 116 9.07 -13.83 0.72
CA ARG A 116 9.78 -12.74 0.07
C ARG A 116 11.25 -13.09 0.03
N THR A 117 11.87 -13.00 -1.14
CA THR A 117 13.26 -13.40 -1.33
C THR A 117 14.17 -12.19 -1.52
N HIS A 118 15.31 -12.21 -0.86
CA HIS A 118 16.43 -11.29 -1.07
C HIS A 118 17.65 -11.84 -0.34
N GLN A 119 18.78 -11.97 -1.00
CA GLN A 119 19.96 -12.66 -0.47
C GLN A 119 20.40 -12.10 0.89
N ILE A 120 20.60 -10.79 0.99
CA ILE A 120 21.05 -10.14 2.23
C ILE A 120 19.94 -10.19 3.29
N MET A 121 18.71 -9.76 2.94
CA MET A 121 17.62 -9.70 3.91
C MET A 121 17.18 -11.09 4.41
N GLY A 122 17.31 -12.13 3.57
CA GLY A 122 17.07 -13.51 4.01
C GLY A 122 18.04 -13.95 5.11
N ALA A 123 19.32 -13.64 4.94
CA ALA A 123 20.34 -13.95 5.93
C ALA A 123 20.16 -13.14 7.24
N VAL A 124 19.93 -11.83 7.11
CA VAL A 124 19.69 -10.94 8.28
C VAL A 124 18.41 -11.35 9.02
N ALA A 125 17.33 -11.59 8.31
CA ALA A 125 16.06 -11.99 8.91
C ALA A 125 16.16 -13.27 9.71
N ALA A 126 16.98 -14.24 9.27
CA ALA A 126 17.18 -15.51 9.95
C ALA A 126 17.80 -15.36 11.37
N SER A 127 18.48 -14.24 11.65
CA SER A 127 19.07 -13.98 12.97
C SER A 127 18.13 -13.26 13.94
N VAL A 128 16.95 -12.81 13.49
CA VAL A 128 15.98 -12.06 14.31
C VAL A 128 14.94 -13.03 14.89
N THR A 129 14.73 -12.98 16.19
CA THR A 129 13.72 -13.79 16.88
C THR A 129 12.34 -13.16 16.81
N GLU A 130 11.28 -13.95 17.02
CA GLU A 130 9.90 -13.47 17.01
C GLU A 130 9.65 -12.41 18.10
N ASP A 131 10.28 -12.57 19.27
CA ASP A 131 10.13 -11.63 20.39
C ASP A 131 10.80 -10.28 20.12
N GLU A 132 11.81 -10.25 19.24
CA GLU A 132 12.48 -9.00 18.86
C GLU A 132 11.71 -8.23 17.78
N LEU A 133 10.97 -8.93 16.92
CA LEU A 133 10.31 -8.33 15.75
C LEU A 133 9.35 -7.21 16.09
N ALA A 134 8.57 -7.37 17.16
CA ALA A 134 7.61 -6.35 17.57
C ALA A 134 8.31 -5.07 18.02
N ASP A 135 9.37 -5.21 18.79
CA ASP A 135 10.12 -4.07 19.34
C ASP A 135 10.94 -3.36 18.25
N ILE A 136 11.62 -4.09 17.37
CA ILE A 136 12.30 -3.56 16.19
C ILE A 136 11.31 -2.78 15.32
N GLY A 137 10.13 -3.35 15.08
CA GLY A 137 9.07 -2.68 14.34
C GLY A 137 8.63 -1.39 15.01
N ALA A 138 8.43 -1.39 16.33
CA ALA A 138 8.04 -0.22 17.10
C ALA A 138 9.13 0.87 17.10
N PHE A 139 10.40 0.48 17.18
CA PHE A 139 11.53 1.41 17.11
C PHE A 139 11.48 2.25 15.84
N PHE A 140 11.46 1.62 14.67
CA PHE A 140 11.42 2.36 13.40
C PHE A 140 10.10 3.08 13.17
N ALA A 141 8.98 2.53 13.63
CA ALA A 141 7.67 3.18 13.54
C ALA A 141 7.60 4.48 14.33
N ASN A 142 8.37 4.60 15.41
CA ASN A 142 8.44 5.78 16.26
C ASN A 142 9.36 6.90 15.71
N LYS A 143 10.17 6.58 14.70
CA LYS A 143 10.99 7.59 14.02
C LYS A 143 10.11 8.53 13.17
N PRO A 144 10.59 9.76 12.91
CA PRO A 144 9.92 10.67 11.98
C PRO A 144 9.62 9.96 10.66
N MET A 145 8.44 10.19 10.10
CA MET A 145 8.10 9.59 8.80
C MET A 145 9.10 10.02 7.73
N MET A 146 9.51 9.07 6.90
CA MET A 146 10.29 9.39 5.71
C MET A 146 9.56 10.45 4.88
N SER A 147 10.30 11.41 4.38
CA SER A 147 9.79 12.48 3.52
C SER A 147 10.59 12.53 2.24
N GLY A 148 9.92 12.90 1.17
CA GLY A 148 10.55 13.23 -0.09
C GLY A 148 11.04 14.67 -0.09
N GLY A 149 12.00 14.96 -0.92
CA GLY A 149 12.55 16.32 -1.12
C GLY A 149 12.92 16.56 -2.58
N GLY A 150 12.52 15.65 -3.46
CA GLY A 150 12.94 15.64 -4.86
C GLY A 150 11.95 16.32 -5.81
N SER A 151 12.41 16.56 -7.03
CA SER A 151 11.62 17.06 -8.15
C SER A 151 10.49 16.12 -8.57
N GLY A 152 10.55 14.85 -8.13
CA GLY A 152 9.59 13.80 -8.46
C GLY A 152 8.14 14.13 -8.09
N ALA A 153 7.90 14.91 -7.04
CA ALA A 153 6.58 15.40 -6.66
C ALA A 153 5.85 16.18 -7.79
N ASN A 154 6.60 16.69 -8.78
CA ASN A 154 6.10 17.39 -9.96
C ASN A 154 5.86 16.46 -11.16
N ASN A 155 6.13 15.17 -11.06
CA ASN A 155 5.88 14.21 -12.13
C ASN A 155 4.37 14.05 -12.34
N GLN A 156 3.84 14.69 -13.39
CA GLN A 156 2.39 14.76 -13.61
C GLN A 156 1.77 13.39 -13.91
N LEU A 157 2.45 12.54 -14.70
CA LEU A 157 1.98 11.18 -15.00
C LEU A 157 1.88 10.35 -13.72
N GLY A 158 2.95 10.33 -12.94
CA GLY A 158 2.98 9.62 -11.66
C GLY A 158 1.92 10.11 -10.68
N LYS A 159 1.72 11.44 -10.62
CA LYS A 159 0.68 12.08 -9.81
C LYS A 159 -0.71 11.65 -10.22
N ASP A 160 -1.02 11.68 -11.51
CA ASP A 160 -2.34 11.32 -12.02
C ASP A 160 -2.64 9.84 -11.76
N LEU A 161 -1.71 8.95 -12.02
CA LEU A 161 -1.85 7.52 -11.72
C LEU A 161 -2.01 7.28 -10.20
N PHE A 162 -1.22 7.96 -9.37
CA PHE A 162 -1.30 7.81 -7.92
C PHE A 162 -2.64 8.28 -7.34
N LEU A 163 -3.11 9.46 -7.76
CA LEU A 163 -4.31 10.11 -7.20
C LEU A 163 -5.61 9.66 -7.85
N LYS A 164 -5.60 9.34 -9.15
CA LYS A 164 -6.80 9.06 -9.94
C LYS A 164 -6.88 7.61 -10.41
N GLY A 165 -5.73 6.94 -10.63
CA GLY A 165 -5.67 5.65 -11.30
C GLY A 165 -6.10 5.73 -12.76
N ASP A 166 -6.55 4.60 -13.32
CA ASP A 166 -7.13 4.53 -14.66
C ASP A 166 -8.20 3.43 -14.69
N MET A 167 -9.44 3.82 -14.50
CA MET A 167 -10.56 2.88 -14.44
C MET A 167 -10.87 2.19 -15.76
N SER A 168 -10.43 2.76 -16.89
CA SER A 168 -10.59 2.10 -18.19
C SER A 168 -9.79 0.79 -18.27
N ARG A 169 -8.69 0.71 -17.52
CA ARG A 169 -7.83 -0.47 -17.36
C ARG A 169 -8.03 -1.16 -16.00
N MET A 170 -9.05 -0.79 -15.22
CA MET A 170 -9.27 -1.28 -13.86
C MET A 170 -8.07 -1.02 -12.92
N LEU A 171 -7.32 0.03 -13.15
CA LEU A 171 -6.24 0.49 -12.29
C LEU A 171 -6.81 1.42 -11.22
N VAL A 172 -6.98 0.89 -10.01
CA VAL A 172 -7.44 1.67 -8.86
C VAL A 172 -6.35 2.65 -8.43
N ALA A 173 -6.73 3.88 -8.06
CA ALA A 173 -5.80 4.89 -7.58
C ALA A 173 -5.02 4.42 -6.35
N CYS A 174 -3.71 4.58 -6.35
CA CYS A 174 -2.81 4.12 -5.29
C CYS A 174 -3.12 4.78 -3.93
N VAL A 175 -3.58 6.03 -3.98
CA VAL A 175 -4.02 6.81 -2.81
C VAL A 175 -5.09 6.10 -1.98
N ASN A 176 -5.94 5.28 -2.60
CA ASN A 176 -7.04 4.60 -1.90
C ASN A 176 -6.54 3.63 -0.82
N CYS A 177 -5.37 3.03 -1.04
CA CYS A 177 -4.73 2.11 -0.10
C CYS A 177 -3.56 2.78 0.65
N HIS A 178 -2.71 3.55 -0.06
CA HIS A 178 -1.49 4.10 0.52
C HIS A 178 -1.64 5.51 1.14
N GLY A 179 -2.85 6.11 1.09
CA GLY A 179 -3.10 7.44 1.64
C GLY A 179 -2.66 8.58 0.75
N VAL A 180 -3.16 9.80 1.00
CA VAL A 180 -3.01 10.99 0.11
C VAL A 180 -1.55 11.33 -0.17
N SER A 181 -0.69 11.24 0.84
CA SER A 181 0.75 11.50 0.73
C SER A 181 1.58 10.22 0.77
N GLY A 182 0.99 9.07 0.45
CA GLY A 182 1.68 7.79 0.55
C GLY A 182 2.06 7.39 1.99
N LYS A 183 1.46 8.01 3.00
CA LYS A 183 1.80 7.78 4.43
C LYS A 183 1.03 6.62 5.05
N GLY A 184 0.42 5.78 4.22
CA GLY A 184 -0.40 4.66 4.66
C GLY A 184 -1.78 5.13 5.12
N LYS A 185 -2.65 4.17 5.44
CA LYS A 185 -4.04 4.48 5.79
C LYS A 185 -4.45 3.98 7.17
N THR A 186 -3.92 2.86 7.57
CA THR A 186 -4.26 2.19 8.83
C THR A 186 -3.00 1.69 9.51
N PRO A 187 -2.52 2.35 10.57
CA PRO A 187 -1.26 2.01 11.23
C PRO A 187 -1.16 0.58 11.75
N ASP A 188 -2.28 0.01 12.16
CA ASP A 188 -2.42 -1.36 12.67
C ASP A 188 -2.55 -2.41 11.56
N ASN A 189 -2.74 -1.97 10.30
CA ASN A 189 -2.90 -2.88 9.17
C ASN A 189 -1.64 -2.93 8.30
N ALA A 190 -0.88 -4.03 8.42
CA ALA A 190 0.31 -4.30 7.62
C ALA A 190 0.06 -4.41 6.10
N ALA A 191 -1.20 -4.31 5.64
CA ALA A 191 -1.55 -4.40 4.22
C ALA A 191 -1.19 -3.15 3.42
N PHE A 192 -1.26 -1.96 4.05
CA PHE A 192 -1.14 -0.66 3.39
C PHE A 192 0.05 0.15 3.92
N PRO A 193 1.29 -0.20 3.55
CA PRO A 193 2.48 0.43 4.09
C PRO A 193 2.64 1.90 3.69
N VAL A 194 3.44 2.61 4.48
CA VAL A 194 3.98 3.92 4.12
C VAL A 194 4.93 3.74 2.93
N ILE A 195 4.72 4.52 1.88
CA ILE A 195 5.56 4.51 0.66
C ILE A 195 6.04 5.90 0.26
N GLY A 196 5.35 6.97 0.68
CA GLY A 196 5.70 8.36 0.36
C GLY A 196 7.02 8.77 0.98
N GLY A 197 7.92 9.30 0.18
CA GLY A 197 9.28 9.68 0.58
C GLY A 197 10.30 8.55 0.59
N GLN A 198 9.91 7.36 0.13
CA GLN A 198 10.84 6.24 -0.05
C GLN A 198 11.76 6.47 -1.25
N HIS A 199 12.91 5.81 -1.29
CA HIS A 199 13.84 5.90 -2.42
C HIS A 199 13.20 5.48 -3.74
N LYS A 200 13.40 6.28 -4.80
CA LYS A 200 12.87 6.03 -6.13
C LYS A 200 13.31 4.67 -6.67
N ASP A 201 14.61 4.36 -6.59
CA ASP A 201 15.15 3.13 -7.16
C ASP A 201 14.62 1.87 -6.44
N TYR A 202 14.51 1.96 -5.10
CA TYR A 202 13.86 0.90 -4.34
C TYR A 202 12.38 0.73 -4.71
N LEU A 203 11.63 1.83 -4.83
CA LEU A 203 10.22 1.79 -5.25
C LEU A 203 10.05 1.16 -6.62
N LEU A 204 10.84 1.62 -7.60
CA LEU A 204 10.82 1.07 -8.96
C LEU A 204 11.12 -0.43 -8.96
N GLY A 205 12.19 -0.84 -8.27
CA GLY A 205 12.53 -2.26 -8.14
C GLY A 205 11.40 -3.08 -7.52
N GLN A 206 10.71 -2.55 -6.49
CA GLN A 206 9.59 -3.27 -5.89
C GLN A 206 8.37 -3.35 -6.80
N LEU A 207 8.05 -2.29 -7.53
CA LEU A 207 6.95 -2.29 -8.51
C LEU A 207 7.22 -3.31 -9.64
N VAL A 208 8.46 -3.34 -10.14
CA VAL A 208 8.89 -4.33 -11.15
C VAL A 208 8.81 -5.75 -10.60
N ASN A 209 9.31 -6.01 -9.38
CA ASN A 209 9.26 -7.32 -8.77
C ASN A 209 7.81 -7.81 -8.55
N PHE A 210 6.88 -6.93 -8.17
CA PHE A 210 5.46 -7.27 -8.11
C PHE A 210 4.90 -7.58 -9.50
N ARG A 211 5.29 -6.85 -10.54
CA ARG A 211 4.82 -7.08 -11.92
C ARG A 211 5.30 -8.41 -12.46
N LEU A 212 6.56 -8.78 -12.21
CA LEU A 212 7.17 -10.03 -12.66
C LEU A 212 6.74 -11.24 -11.81
N GLY A 213 6.21 -11.01 -10.60
CA GLY A 213 5.84 -12.07 -9.66
C GLY A 213 6.98 -12.50 -8.73
N ASP A 214 8.18 -11.91 -8.85
CA ASP A 214 9.33 -12.16 -7.96
C ASP A 214 9.01 -11.73 -6.52
N ARG A 215 8.06 -10.81 -6.38
CA ARG A 215 7.42 -10.43 -5.13
C ARG A 215 5.92 -10.63 -5.23
N SER A 216 5.35 -11.44 -4.31
CA SER A 216 3.92 -11.78 -4.32
C SER A 216 3.28 -11.74 -2.92
N ASN A 217 3.94 -11.09 -1.96
CA ASN A 217 3.57 -11.10 -0.55
C ASN A 217 2.56 -10.03 -0.12
N SER A 218 1.87 -9.39 -1.08
CA SER A 218 0.76 -8.49 -0.77
C SER A 218 -0.52 -9.29 -0.49
N PRO A 219 -1.40 -8.82 0.44
CA PRO A 219 -2.66 -9.51 0.73
C PRO A 219 -3.49 -9.68 -0.54
N GLY A 220 -3.91 -10.93 -0.81
CA GLY A 220 -4.70 -11.26 -2.00
C GLY A 220 -3.99 -10.95 -3.34
N GLY A 221 -2.67 -10.77 -3.35
CA GLY A 221 -1.93 -10.44 -4.57
C GLY A 221 -2.26 -9.06 -5.16
N VAL A 222 -2.86 -8.17 -4.37
CA VAL A 222 -3.38 -6.89 -4.87
C VAL A 222 -2.33 -6.06 -5.60
N MET A 223 -1.09 -6.00 -5.08
CA MET A 223 -0.03 -5.24 -5.75
C MET A 223 0.33 -5.84 -7.12
N ASN A 224 0.42 -7.17 -7.23
CA ASN A 224 0.67 -7.83 -8.51
C ASN A 224 -0.44 -7.50 -9.52
N ILE A 225 -1.70 -7.57 -9.10
CA ILE A 225 -2.85 -7.25 -9.94
C ILE A 225 -2.81 -5.80 -10.42
N MET A 226 -2.47 -4.84 -9.55
CA MET A 226 -2.44 -3.42 -9.91
C MET A 226 -1.29 -3.10 -10.87
N VAL A 227 -0.06 -3.53 -10.55
CA VAL A 227 1.12 -3.14 -11.33
C VAL A 227 1.24 -3.84 -12.68
N GLN A 228 0.58 -4.99 -12.89
CA GLN A 228 0.50 -5.65 -14.20
C GLN A 228 -0.19 -4.79 -15.27
N ARG A 229 -0.96 -3.79 -14.85
CA ARG A 229 -1.66 -2.86 -15.74
C ARG A 229 -0.81 -1.67 -16.18
N LEU A 230 0.41 -1.56 -15.65
CA LEU A 230 1.31 -0.44 -15.86
C LEU A 230 2.45 -0.83 -16.81
N ASN A 231 2.82 0.08 -17.71
CA ASN A 231 4.01 -0.04 -18.52
C ASN A 231 5.25 0.52 -17.78
N ASP A 232 6.44 0.37 -18.38
CA ASP A 232 7.70 0.79 -17.73
C ASP A 232 7.75 2.28 -17.42
N THR A 233 7.31 3.12 -18.35
CA THR A 233 7.26 4.59 -18.17
C THR A 233 6.33 4.98 -17.02
N GLU A 234 5.21 4.29 -16.87
CA GLU A 234 4.25 4.52 -15.79
C GLU A 234 4.77 4.07 -14.42
N LEU A 235 5.49 2.93 -14.38
CA LEU A 235 6.14 2.46 -13.15
C LEU A 235 7.22 3.44 -12.69
N GLU A 236 8.03 3.93 -13.63
CA GLU A 236 9.06 4.92 -13.35
C GLU A 236 8.46 6.24 -12.86
N ALA A 237 7.43 6.73 -13.53
CA ALA A 237 6.73 7.96 -13.15
C ALA A 237 6.09 7.86 -11.76
N LEU A 238 5.49 6.71 -11.44
CA LEU A 238 4.94 6.45 -10.11
C LEU A 238 6.03 6.41 -9.03
N ALA A 239 7.14 5.70 -9.28
CA ALA A 239 8.25 5.63 -8.33
C ALA A 239 8.84 7.02 -8.07
N ASP A 240 9.00 7.82 -9.12
CA ASP A 240 9.48 9.20 -9.05
C ASP A 240 8.53 10.09 -8.23
N TYR A 241 7.24 10.08 -8.55
CA TYR A 241 6.23 10.86 -7.82
C TYR A 241 6.16 10.47 -6.34
N ILE A 242 6.10 9.16 -6.03
CA ILE A 242 6.00 8.66 -4.65
C ILE A 242 7.24 9.00 -3.84
N ALA A 243 8.43 8.96 -4.45
CA ALA A 243 9.66 9.34 -3.80
C ALA A 243 9.71 10.84 -3.43
N GLY A 244 8.97 11.67 -4.15
CA GLY A 244 8.86 13.11 -3.90
C GLY A 244 7.85 13.52 -2.81
N LEU A 245 7.00 12.60 -2.33
CA LEU A 245 5.93 12.86 -1.36
C LEU A 245 6.45 13.12 0.08
#